data_dfd53033635693eb7ac2cb2cbc9a984d
#
_entry.id   dfd53033635693eb7ac2cb2cbc9a984d
#
_cell.length_a   1.000
_cell.length_b   1.000
_cell.length_c   1.000
_cell.angle_alpha   90.00
_cell.angle_beta   90.00
_cell.angle_gamma   90.00
#
_symmetry.space_group_name_H-M   'P 1'
#
loop_
_entity.id
_entity.type
_entity.pdbx_description
1 polymer ?
#
loop_
_entity_poly.entity_id
_entity_poly.type
_entity_poly.pdbx_seq_one_letter_code
_entity_poly.pdbx_strand_id
1 'polypeptide(L)' 'MMGKPCLQGTRIPVYLVLEKLGAGETTEQILAAYPQLTKDHISAALKYAAGLASNEIVLAS' A
#
# COMPACT_ATOMS: atom_id res chain seq x y z
N MET A 1 12.46 2.70 14.87
CA MET A 1 12.07 2.12 14.60
C MET A 1 12.30 1.86 13.47
N MET A 2 12.46 1.19 13.20
CA MET A 2 12.64 1.00 12.28
C MET A 2 11.82 0.70 11.58
N GLY A 3 11.74 0.92 10.90
CA GLY A 3 11.06 0.75 10.31
C GLY A 3 10.07 0.34 9.48
N LYS A 4 9.06 1.03 9.46
CA LYS A 4 8.02 0.70 8.53
C LYS A 4 8.42 1.22 7.17
N PRO A 5 8.30 0.39 6.13
CA PRO A 5 8.58 0.88 4.79
C PRO A 5 7.58 1.95 4.39
N CYS A 6 8.10 2.99 3.77
CA CYS A 6 7.28 4.08 3.27
C CYS A 6 7.37 4.12 1.76
N LEU A 7 6.35 4.73 1.16
CA LEU A 7 6.35 4.92 -0.28
C LEU A 7 7.44 5.91 -0.66
N GLN A 8 8.12 5.64 -1.75
CA GLN A 8 9.30 6.38 -2.15
C GLN A 8 9.00 7.87 -2.26
N GLY A 9 9.84 8.65 -1.63
CA GLY A 9 9.68 10.10 -1.67
C GLY A 9 8.62 10.65 -0.74
N THR A 10 8.03 9.80 0.10
CA THR A 10 6.98 10.24 1.01
C THR A 10 7.25 9.71 2.41
N ARG A 11 6.47 10.17 3.36
CA ARG A 11 6.47 9.62 4.71
C ARG A 11 5.26 8.73 4.95
N ILE A 12 4.55 8.40 3.89
CA ILE A 12 3.34 7.60 3.99
C ILE A 12 3.73 6.13 4.00
N PRO A 13 3.39 5.40 5.07
CA PRO A 13 3.75 3.99 5.14
C PRO A 13 2.98 3.17 4.11
N VAL A 14 3.64 2.15 3.60
CA VAL A 14 3.01 1.25 2.65
C VAL A 14 1.76 0.61 3.26
N TYR A 15 1.84 0.23 4.54
CA TYR A 15 0.70 -0.46 5.16
C TYR A 15 -0.56 0.38 5.18
N LEU A 16 -0.42 1.71 5.26
CA LEU A 16 -1.57 2.58 5.29
C LEU A 16 -2.37 2.48 3.98
N VAL A 17 -1.64 2.49 2.87
CA VAL A 17 -2.28 2.34 1.56
C VAL A 17 -2.96 0.98 1.45
N LEU A 18 -2.28 -0.06 1.91
CA LEU A 18 -2.83 -1.41 1.85
C LEU A 18 -4.09 -1.54 2.71
N GLU A 19 -4.08 -0.91 3.88
CA GLU A 19 -5.27 -0.93 4.74
C GLU A 19 -6.46 -0.26 4.07
N LYS A 20 -6.21 0.86 3.41
CA LYS A 20 -7.29 1.57 2.75
C LYS A 20 -7.85 0.77 1.60
N LEU A 21 -6.99 0.14 0.82
CA LEU A 21 -7.45 -0.74 -0.25
C LEU A 21 -8.24 -1.91 0.31
N GLY A 22 -7.77 -2.48 1.41
CA GLY A 22 -8.48 -3.58 2.06
C GLY A 22 -9.81 -3.17 2.63
N ALA A 23 -9.97 -1.90 2.95
CA ALA A 23 -11.24 -1.38 3.45
C ALA A 23 -12.21 -1.04 2.32
N GLY A 24 -11.81 -1.24 1.07
CA GLY A 24 -12.69 -0.99 -0.05
C GLY A 24 -12.54 0.37 -0.70
N GLU A 25 -11.55 1.15 -0.26
CA GLU A 25 -11.33 2.43 -0.92
C GLU A 25 -10.70 2.22 -2.27
N THR A 26 -11.08 3.07 -3.20
CA THR A 26 -10.53 3.00 -4.54
C THR A 26 -9.19 3.73 -4.62
N THR A 27 -8.42 3.41 -5.64
CA THR A 27 -7.19 4.13 -5.90
C THR A 27 -7.45 5.63 -5.99
N GLU A 28 -8.51 6.01 -6.67
CA GLU A 28 -8.84 7.42 -6.84
C GLU A 28 -9.12 8.10 -5.51
N GLN A 29 -9.81 7.42 -4.62
CA GLN A 29 -10.08 7.97 -3.30
C GLN A 29 -8.80 8.17 -2.51
N ILE A 30 -7.90 7.23 -2.60
CA ILE A 30 -6.64 7.32 -1.88
C ILE A 30 -5.79 8.46 -2.43
N LEU A 31 -5.72 8.58 -3.75
CA LEU A 31 -4.94 9.65 -4.37
C LEU A 31 -5.53 11.02 -4.06
N ALA A 32 -6.85 11.11 -3.94
CA ALA A 32 -7.48 12.37 -3.58
C ALA A 32 -7.16 12.76 -2.14
N ALA A 33 -7.08 11.79 -1.25
CA ALA A 33 -6.78 12.04 0.16
C ALA A 33 -5.31 12.35 0.40
N TYR A 34 -4.44 11.82 -0.44
CA TYR A 34 -2.98 11.97 -0.28
C TYR A 34 -2.40 12.48 -1.59
N PRO A 35 -2.44 13.79 -1.81
CA PRO A 35 -2.02 14.35 -3.11
C PRO A 35 -0.59 14.05 -3.51
N GLN A 36 0.28 13.75 -2.54
CA GLN A 36 1.66 13.42 -2.87
C GLN A 36 1.82 12.01 -3.43
N LEU A 37 0.77 11.20 -3.39
CA LEU A 37 0.84 9.85 -3.94
C LEU A 37 0.47 9.87 -5.41
N THR A 38 1.02 8.90 -6.13
CA THR A 38 0.73 8.69 -7.54
C THR A 38 0.24 7.27 -7.74
N LYS A 39 -0.23 6.99 -8.94
CA LYS A 39 -0.62 5.63 -9.27
C LYS A 39 0.55 4.66 -9.15
N ASP A 40 1.77 5.14 -9.43
CA ASP A 40 2.94 4.30 -9.27
C ASP A 40 3.15 3.91 -7.83
N HIS A 41 2.84 4.80 -6.89
CA HIS A 41 2.93 4.47 -5.49
C HIS A 41 1.94 3.37 -5.11
N ILE A 42 0.74 3.43 -5.64
CA ILE A 42 -0.26 2.39 -5.36
C ILE A 42 0.21 1.06 -5.93
N SER A 43 0.72 1.08 -7.15
CA SER A 43 1.24 -0.12 -7.78
C SER A 43 2.40 -0.71 -6.96
N ALA A 44 3.28 0.15 -6.48
CA ALA A 44 4.41 -0.30 -5.68
C ALA A 44 3.96 -0.94 -4.38
N ALA A 45 2.94 -0.37 -3.75
CA ALA A 45 2.40 -0.93 -2.52
C ALA A 45 1.84 -2.33 -2.75
N LEU A 46 1.12 -2.50 -3.85
CA LEU A 46 0.56 -3.80 -4.18
C LEU A 46 1.64 -4.83 -4.49
N LYS A 47 2.69 -4.41 -5.19
CA LYS A 47 3.81 -5.31 -5.47
C LYS A 47 4.53 -5.71 -4.20
N TYR A 48 4.68 -4.77 -3.28
CA TYR A 48 5.29 -5.05 -2.01
C TYR A 48 4.48 -6.12 -1.26
N ALA A 49 3.17 -5.95 -1.22
CA ALA A 49 2.30 -6.90 -0.55
C ALA A 49 2.35 -8.27 -1.22
N ALA A 50 2.40 -8.28 -2.55
CA ALA A 50 2.48 -9.54 -3.28
C ALA A 50 3.78 -10.27 -2.96
N GLY A 51 4.88 -9.53 -2.81
CA GLY A 51 6.15 -10.11 -2.45
C GLY A 51 6.10 -10.76 -1.08
N LEU A 52 5.46 -10.10 -0.12
CA LEU A 52 5.31 -10.67 1.21
C LEU A 52 4.41 -11.89 1.19
N ALA A 53 3.31 -11.81 0.48
CA ALA A 53 2.34 -12.89 0.44
C ALA A 53 2.89 -14.14 -0.26
N SER A 54 3.84 -13.97 -1.17
CA SER A 54 4.40 -15.10 -1.89
C SER A 54 5.19 -16.03 -0.98
N ASN A 55 5.57 -15.55 0.21
CA ASN A 55 6.34 -16.35 1.15
C ASN A 55 5.50 -16.99 2.24
N GLU A 56 4.20 -16.78 2.18
CA GLU A 56 3.31 -17.30 3.20
C GLU A 56 2.03 -17.76 2.57
N ILE A 57 1.41 -18.72 3.21
CA ILE A 57 0.11 -19.18 2.77
C ILE A 57 -0.93 -18.24 3.33
N VAL A 58 -1.63 -17.56 2.44
CA VAL A 58 -2.68 -16.65 2.83
C VAL A 58 -4.00 -17.28 2.42
N LEU A 59 -4.83 -17.54 3.40
CA LEU A 59 -6.10 -18.18 3.15
C LEU A 59 -7.20 -17.14 3.18
N ALA A 60 -7.90 -17.05 2.07
CA ALA A 60 -9.07 -16.20 2.00
C ALA A 60 -10.25 -17.07 2.34
N SER A 61 -11.01 -16.66 3.28
CA SER A 61 -12.16 -17.47 3.64
C SER A 61 -13.40 -17.04 2.93
#